data_96059111706891edd1363a5e32e8e507
#
_entry.id   96059111706891edd1363a5e32e8e507
#
_cell.length_a   1.000
_cell.length_b   1.000
_cell.length_c   1.000
_cell.angle_alpha   90.00
_cell.angle_beta   90.00
_cell.angle_gamma   90.00
#
_symmetry.space_group_name_H-M   'P 1'
#
loop_
_entity.id
_entity.type
_entity.pdbx_description
1 polymer ?
#
loop_
_entity_poly.entity_id
_entity_poly.type
_entity_poly.pdbx_seq_one_letter_code
_entity_poly.pdbx_strand_id
1 'polypeptide(L)'
;MDLFSGLDLNVMGEIADTACTEESYSAGTLIFNEGDSANALYILGKGAVDLKIGGEKTVYRLADESDIFGWSSLVENARYTATAIATADIHAVKIDTRKMNRVFNDNPAFGLAVYRRLSAVFNRRLSSIYHRFLSVQQ
;
A
#
# COMPACT_ATOMS: atom_id res chain seq x y z
N MET A 1 -3.16 -5.29 -10.06
CA MET A 1 -3.96 -4.15 -10.54
C MET A 1 -3.12 -2.89 -10.46
N ASP A 2 -3.10 -2.12 -11.52
CA ASP A 2 -2.44 -0.82 -11.55
C ASP A 2 -3.44 0.26 -11.15
N LEU A 3 -3.11 1.05 -10.13
CA LEU A 3 -3.97 2.12 -9.63
C LEU A 3 -4.20 3.24 -10.65
N PHE A 4 -3.28 3.43 -11.55
CA PHE A 4 -3.25 4.61 -12.44
C PHE A 4 -3.49 4.27 -13.90
N SER A 5 -3.59 3.01 -14.26
CA SER A 5 -3.73 2.56 -15.66
C SER A 5 -4.96 3.16 -16.34
N GLY A 6 -4.75 3.72 -17.52
CA GLY A 6 -5.84 4.31 -18.30
C GLY A 6 -6.33 5.68 -17.85
N LEU A 7 -5.73 6.26 -16.80
CA LEU A 7 -6.06 7.58 -16.31
C LEU A 7 -5.20 8.65 -17.01
N ASP A 8 -5.51 9.93 -16.75
CA ASP A 8 -4.81 11.06 -17.38
C ASP A 8 -3.31 10.98 -17.18
N LEU A 9 -2.54 10.95 -18.28
CA LEU A 9 -1.09 10.80 -18.24
C LEU A 9 -0.37 12.01 -17.65
N ASN A 10 -0.92 13.21 -17.79
CA ASN A 10 -0.30 14.42 -17.24
C ASN A 10 -0.41 14.43 -15.72
N VAL A 11 -1.56 14.06 -15.18
CA VAL A 11 -1.78 13.96 -13.73
C VAL A 11 -0.94 12.83 -13.16
N MET A 12 -0.87 11.70 -13.84
CA MET A 12 -0.04 10.55 -13.45
C MET A 12 1.45 10.96 -13.38
N GLY A 13 1.93 11.70 -14.38
CA GLY A 13 3.30 12.21 -14.40
C GLY A 13 3.59 13.15 -13.25
N GLU A 14 2.65 14.02 -12.90
CA GLU A 14 2.78 14.93 -11.75
C GLU A 14 2.90 14.15 -10.44
N ILE A 15 2.08 13.11 -10.25
CA ILE A 15 2.16 12.25 -9.07
C ILE A 15 3.51 11.52 -9.01
N ALA A 16 3.94 10.96 -10.13
CA ALA A 16 5.23 10.27 -10.22
C ALA A 16 6.39 11.19 -9.85
N ASP A 17 6.37 12.42 -10.36
CA ASP A 17 7.46 13.38 -10.13
C ASP A 17 7.46 13.95 -8.72
N THR A 18 6.30 14.18 -8.11
CA THR A 18 6.20 14.90 -6.84
C THR A 18 6.00 13.99 -5.64
N ALA A 19 5.34 12.85 -5.80
CA ALA A 19 4.89 12.02 -4.69
C ALA A 19 5.55 10.65 -4.63
N CYS A 20 6.13 10.15 -5.73
CA CYS A 20 6.63 8.78 -5.80
C CYS A 20 8.15 8.71 -5.72
N THR A 21 8.66 7.69 -5.02
CA THR A 21 10.07 7.31 -5.05
C THR A 21 10.17 5.80 -5.25
N GLU A 22 11.18 5.37 -5.99
CA GLU A 22 11.50 3.96 -6.12
C GLU A 22 12.38 3.54 -4.95
N GLU A 23 12.00 2.45 -4.29
CA GLU A 23 12.69 1.92 -3.13
C GLU A 23 13.07 0.46 -3.34
N SER A 24 14.23 0.09 -2.81
CA SER A 24 14.68 -1.30 -2.78
C SER A 24 15.02 -1.65 -1.34
N TYR A 25 14.55 -2.80 -0.88
CA TYR A 25 14.82 -3.29 0.46
C TYR A 25 15.34 -4.72 0.38
N SER A 26 16.39 -5.01 1.13
CA SER A 26 16.92 -6.37 1.24
C SER A 26 16.00 -7.23 2.11
N ALA A 27 16.01 -8.54 1.86
CA ALA A 27 15.32 -9.51 2.71
C ALA A 27 15.64 -9.28 4.19
N GLY A 28 14.63 -9.29 5.05
CA GLY A 28 14.75 -9.04 6.48
C GLY A 28 14.66 -7.58 6.91
N THR A 29 14.59 -6.65 5.96
CA THR A 29 14.49 -5.22 6.27
C THR A 29 13.12 -4.86 6.81
N LEU A 30 13.10 -4.11 7.91
CA LEU A 30 11.92 -3.47 8.45
C LEU A 30 11.58 -2.25 7.59
N ILE A 31 10.38 -2.22 7.00
CA ILE A 31 9.94 -1.10 6.15
C ILE A 31 9.25 -0.04 7.02
N PHE A 32 8.34 -0.45 7.89
CA PHE A 32 7.74 0.41 8.90
C PHE A 32 7.23 -0.44 10.07
N ASN A 33 7.10 0.20 11.23
CA ASN A 33 6.58 -0.43 12.44
C ASN A 33 5.09 -0.12 12.65
N GLU A 34 4.38 -1.08 13.21
CA GLU A 34 3.08 -0.85 13.82
C GLU A 34 3.19 0.31 14.81
N GLY A 35 2.28 1.27 14.73
CA GLY A 35 2.27 2.46 15.59
C GLY A 35 3.04 3.66 15.08
N ASP A 36 3.89 3.51 14.05
CA ASP A 36 4.54 4.66 13.42
C ASP A 36 3.52 5.53 12.69
N SER A 37 3.81 6.82 12.57
CA SER A 37 3.01 7.73 11.74
C SER A 37 2.96 7.20 10.31
N ALA A 38 1.76 7.09 9.75
CA ALA A 38 1.56 6.53 8.42
C ALA A 38 1.58 7.63 7.37
N ASN A 39 2.69 7.76 6.66
CA ASN A 39 2.92 8.84 5.69
C ASN A 39 3.03 8.36 4.24
N ALA A 40 3.14 7.07 4.01
CA ALA A 40 3.36 6.53 2.67
C ALA A 40 2.56 5.27 2.42
N LEU A 41 2.09 5.17 1.19
CA LEU A 41 1.50 3.98 0.58
C LEU A 41 2.57 3.33 -0.29
N TYR A 42 2.60 2.02 -0.35
CA TYR A 42 3.59 1.29 -1.14
C TYR A 42 2.91 0.40 -2.17
N ILE A 43 3.48 0.34 -3.36
CA ILE A 43 3.08 -0.61 -4.40
C ILE A 43 4.25 -1.55 -4.63
N LEU A 44 4.02 -2.84 -4.38
CA LEU A 44 5.06 -3.86 -4.56
C LEU A 44 5.29 -4.12 -6.04
N GLY A 45 6.53 -3.98 -6.48
CA GLY A 45 6.93 -4.33 -7.84
C GLY A 45 7.43 -5.77 -7.93
N LYS A 46 8.25 -6.20 -6.98
CA LYS A 46 8.85 -7.53 -6.97
C LYS A 46 9.20 -7.92 -5.54
N GLY A 47 9.08 -9.20 -5.23
CA GLY A 47 9.49 -9.77 -3.96
C GLY A 47 8.32 -10.12 -3.06
N ALA A 48 8.53 -10.09 -1.76
CA ALA A 48 7.51 -10.46 -0.78
C ALA A 48 7.63 -9.62 0.50
N VAL A 49 6.49 -9.29 1.08
CA VAL A 49 6.37 -8.51 2.32
C VAL A 49 5.40 -9.20 3.26
N ASP A 50 5.78 -9.36 4.52
CA ASP A 50 4.89 -9.81 5.58
C ASP A 50 4.37 -8.63 6.38
N LEU A 51 3.07 -8.62 6.63
CA LEU A 51 2.42 -7.71 7.56
C LEU A 51 2.20 -8.45 8.88
N LYS A 52 2.72 -7.88 9.98
CA LYS A 52 2.68 -8.50 11.30
C LYS A 52 2.00 -7.59 12.31
N ILE A 53 1.22 -8.18 13.20
CA ILE A 53 0.56 -7.47 14.30
C ILE A 53 0.94 -8.13 15.61
N GLY A 54 1.20 -7.30 16.63
CA GLY A 54 1.52 -7.79 17.96
C GLY A 54 2.85 -8.52 18.03
N GLY A 55 3.84 -8.05 17.30
CA GLY A 55 5.20 -8.60 17.29
C GLY A 55 5.44 -9.57 16.15
N GLU A 56 5.30 -10.87 16.37
CA GLU A 56 5.78 -11.87 15.39
C GLU A 56 4.70 -12.51 14.53
N LYS A 57 3.43 -12.24 14.83
CA LYS A 57 2.34 -12.93 14.12
C LYS A 57 2.07 -12.32 12.76
N THR A 58 2.33 -13.09 11.70
CA THR A 58 2.00 -12.67 10.34
C THR A 58 0.49 -12.77 10.11
N VAL A 59 -0.12 -11.63 9.76
CA VAL A 59 -1.56 -11.56 9.44
C VAL A 59 -1.81 -11.58 7.94
N TYR A 60 -0.83 -11.13 7.16
CA TYR A 60 -0.95 -11.14 5.70
C TYR A 60 0.43 -11.18 5.05
N ARG A 61 0.54 -11.93 3.95
CA ARG A 61 1.74 -11.96 3.11
C ARG A 61 1.39 -11.44 1.72
N LEU A 62 2.19 -10.48 1.26
CA LEU A 62 2.07 -9.86 -0.05
C LEU A 62 3.23 -10.36 -0.92
N ALA A 63 2.93 -10.95 -2.06
CA ALA A 63 3.96 -11.48 -2.95
C ALA A 63 3.65 -11.25 -4.43
N ASP A 64 2.50 -10.63 -4.72
CA ASP A 64 2.09 -10.38 -6.10
C ASP A 64 2.54 -9.00 -6.55
N GLU A 65 2.95 -8.89 -7.80
CA GLU A 65 3.23 -7.61 -8.42
C GLU A 65 1.99 -6.71 -8.34
N SER A 66 2.21 -5.45 -8.05
CA SER A 66 1.16 -4.45 -7.83
C SER A 66 0.37 -4.60 -6.53
N ASP A 67 0.74 -5.51 -5.64
CA ASP A 67 0.16 -5.53 -4.29
C ASP A 67 0.46 -4.23 -3.55
N ILE A 68 -0.52 -3.80 -2.73
CA ILE A 68 -0.48 -2.51 -2.04
C ILE A 68 -0.37 -2.76 -0.54
N PHE A 69 0.50 -2.01 0.13
CA PHE A 69 0.60 -2.02 1.59
C PHE A 69 0.86 -0.61 2.12
N GLY A 70 0.70 -0.43 3.43
CA GLY A 70 0.83 0.89 4.04
C GLY A 70 -0.40 1.79 3.86
N TRP A 71 -1.57 1.20 3.65
CA TRP A 71 -2.81 1.94 3.34
C TRP A 71 -3.35 2.78 4.49
N SER A 72 -2.88 2.59 5.74
CA SER A 72 -3.24 3.49 6.84
C SER A 72 -2.87 4.94 6.54
N SER A 73 -1.87 5.15 5.69
CA SER A 73 -1.44 6.47 5.24
C SER A 73 -2.51 7.25 4.47
N LEU A 74 -3.55 6.57 4.00
CA LEU A 74 -4.69 7.21 3.31
C LEU A 74 -5.64 7.90 4.29
N VAL A 75 -5.54 7.58 5.58
CA VAL A 75 -6.35 8.20 6.63
C VAL A 75 -5.52 9.29 7.29
N GLU A 76 -6.07 10.49 7.40
CA GLU A 76 -5.38 11.63 7.99
C GLU A 76 -5.01 11.34 9.45
N ASN A 77 -3.77 11.67 9.81
CA ASN A 77 -3.21 11.48 11.15
C ASN A 77 -3.21 10.04 11.66
N ALA A 78 -3.35 9.07 10.77
CA ALA A 78 -3.33 7.67 11.17
C ALA A 78 -1.91 7.16 11.45
N ARG A 79 -1.87 6.04 12.14
CA ARG A 79 -0.64 5.27 12.37
C ARG A 79 -0.76 3.93 11.67
N TYR A 80 0.37 3.34 11.30
CA TYR A 80 0.34 2.01 10.72
C TYR A 80 -0.24 1.00 11.72
N THR A 81 -1.12 0.15 11.22
CA THR A 81 -1.81 -0.88 12.02
C THR A 81 -1.08 -2.21 12.02
N ALA A 82 -0.02 -2.31 11.25
CA ALA A 82 0.80 -3.51 11.15
C ALA A 82 2.26 -3.11 10.90
N THR A 83 3.18 -4.01 11.22
CA THR A 83 4.59 -3.89 10.88
C THR A 83 4.82 -4.56 9.53
N ALA A 84 5.53 -3.89 8.62
CA ALA A 84 5.88 -4.43 7.31
C ALA A 84 7.35 -4.81 7.26
N ILE A 85 7.62 -6.07 6.93
CA ILE A 85 8.98 -6.62 6.82
C ILE A 85 9.15 -7.27 5.46
N ALA A 86 10.22 -6.92 4.75
CA ALA A 86 10.58 -7.60 3.51
C ALA A 86 11.06 -9.01 3.82
N THR A 87 10.44 -10.03 3.23
CA THR A 87 10.83 -11.43 3.41
C THR A 87 11.67 -11.97 2.25
N ALA A 88 11.81 -11.16 1.21
CA ALA A 88 12.72 -11.35 0.08
C ALA A 88 13.27 -9.98 -0.27
N ASP A 89 14.24 -9.90 -1.16
CA ASP A 89 14.66 -8.63 -1.74
C ASP A 89 13.49 -8.05 -2.53
N ILE A 90 13.12 -6.80 -2.27
CA ILE A 90 11.97 -6.19 -2.92
C ILE A 90 12.32 -4.89 -3.64
N HIS A 91 11.55 -4.63 -4.69
CA HIS A 91 11.40 -3.30 -5.29
C HIS A 91 9.97 -2.84 -5.06
N ALA A 92 9.81 -1.59 -4.67
CA ALA A 92 8.50 -1.00 -4.44
C ALA A 92 8.50 0.46 -4.84
N VAL A 93 7.31 0.97 -5.18
CA VAL A 93 7.10 2.40 -5.34
C VAL A 93 6.51 2.90 -4.03
N LYS A 94 7.19 3.85 -3.41
CA LYS A 94 6.72 4.54 -2.20
C LYS A 94 6.02 5.82 -2.62
N ILE A 95 4.78 5.99 -2.18
CA ILE A 95 3.97 7.17 -2.50
C ILE A 95 3.73 7.98 -1.24
N ASP A 96 4.21 9.23 -1.24
CA ASP A 96 3.88 10.19 -0.19
C ASP A 96 2.41 10.58 -0.35
N THR A 97 1.56 10.14 0.58
CA THR A 97 0.11 10.30 0.45
C THR A 97 -0.36 11.74 0.60
N ARG A 98 0.37 12.60 1.34
CA ARG A 98 0.04 14.02 1.40
C ARG A 98 0.24 14.69 0.07
N LYS A 99 1.37 14.43 -0.57
CA LYS A 99 1.67 14.99 -1.90
C LYS A 99 0.71 14.46 -2.95
N MET A 100 0.40 13.16 -2.91
CA MET A 100 -0.59 12.55 -3.79
C MET A 100 -1.95 13.24 -3.64
N ASN A 101 -2.41 13.44 -2.41
CA ASN A 101 -3.70 14.06 -2.16
C ASN A 101 -3.75 15.53 -2.58
N ARG A 102 -2.64 16.27 -2.54
CA ARG A 102 -2.59 17.62 -3.11
C ARG A 102 -2.86 17.62 -4.61
N VAL A 103 -2.27 16.67 -5.32
CA VAL A 103 -2.55 16.51 -6.77
C VAL A 103 -4.01 16.14 -6.99
N PHE A 104 -4.58 15.27 -6.17
CA PHE A 104 -5.99 14.88 -6.27
C PHE A 104 -6.93 16.04 -6.00
N ASN A 105 -6.60 16.93 -5.06
CA ASN A 105 -7.41 18.13 -4.80
C ASN A 105 -7.51 19.04 -6.02
N ASP A 106 -6.45 19.12 -6.81
CA ASP A 106 -6.44 19.88 -8.06
C ASP A 106 -7.04 19.08 -9.23
N ASN A 107 -7.16 17.77 -9.09
CA ASN A 107 -7.66 16.86 -10.12
C ASN A 107 -8.64 15.85 -9.51
N PRO A 108 -9.82 16.31 -9.07
CA PRO A 108 -10.69 15.46 -8.23
C PRO A 108 -11.27 14.24 -8.96
N ALA A 109 -11.51 14.32 -10.26
CA ALA A 109 -11.98 13.16 -11.01
C ALA A 109 -10.94 12.05 -11.07
N PHE A 110 -9.66 12.42 -11.20
CA PHE A 110 -8.54 11.48 -11.14
C PHE A 110 -8.45 10.84 -9.75
N GLY A 111 -8.50 11.65 -8.70
CA GLY A 111 -8.44 11.17 -7.32
C GLY A 111 -9.59 10.21 -6.99
N LEU A 112 -10.80 10.52 -7.42
CA LEU A 112 -11.96 9.67 -7.23
C LEU A 112 -11.77 8.31 -7.90
N ALA A 113 -11.25 8.30 -9.14
CA ALA A 113 -10.98 7.05 -9.85
C ALA A 113 -9.97 6.18 -9.11
N VAL A 114 -8.89 6.78 -8.59
CA VAL A 114 -7.87 6.06 -7.82
C VAL A 114 -8.46 5.49 -6.53
N TYR A 115 -9.21 6.30 -5.78
CA TYR A 115 -9.82 5.83 -4.52
C TYR A 115 -10.85 4.73 -4.74
N ARG A 116 -11.59 4.75 -5.84
CA ARG A 116 -12.49 3.65 -6.20
C ARG A 116 -11.72 2.36 -6.45
N ARG A 117 -10.58 2.44 -7.14
CA ARG A 117 -9.71 1.28 -7.37
C ARG A 117 -9.11 0.75 -6.08
N LEU A 118 -8.69 1.65 -5.18
CA LEU A 118 -8.22 1.28 -3.84
C LEU A 118 -9.31 0.56 -3.05
N SER A 119 -10.55 1.05 -3.12
CA SER A 119 -11.69 0.40 -2.46
C SER A 119 -11.90 -1.03 -2.95
N ALA A 120 -11.73 -1.27 -4.24
CA ALA A 120 -11.83 -2.61 -4.80
C ALA A 120 -10.72 -3.54 -4.29
N VAL A 121 -9.50 -3.03 -4.17
CA VAL A 121 -8.37 -3.77 -3.58
C VAL A 121 -8.68 -4.14 -2.13
N PHE A 122 -9.14 -3.19 -1.34
CA PHE A 122 -9.44 -3.40 0.08
C PHE A 122 -10.58 -4.41 0.25
N ASN A 123 -11.60 -4.34 -0.58
CA ASN A 123 -12.70 -5.31 -0.54
C ASN A 123 -12.19 -6.74 -0.75
N ARG A 124 -11.30 -6.95 -1.72
CA ARG A 124 -10.70 -8.27 -1.95
C ARG A 124 -9.87 -8.74 -0.75
N ARG A 125 -9.11 -7.83 -0.14
CA ARG A 125 -8.29 -8.14 1.04
C ARG A 125 -9.14 -8.53 2.23
N LEU A 126 -10.19 -7.77 2.52
CA LEU A 126 -11.13 -8.07 3.60
C LEU A 126 -11.78 -9.43 3.39
N SER A 127 -12.23 -9.72 2.17
CA SER A 127 -12.84 -11.02 1.84
C SER A 127 -11.86 -12.17 2.06
N SER A 128 -10.60 -11.99 1.67
CA SER A 128 -9.55 -12.99 1.89
C SER A 128 -9.30 -13.22 3.38
N ILE A 129 -9.26 -12.17 4.20
CA ILE A 129 -9.06 -12.25 5.63
C ILE A 129 -10.25 -12.95 6.31
N TYR A 130 -11.48 -12.62 5.91
CA TYR A 130 -12.67 -13.27 6.42
C TYR A 130 -12.67 -14.77 6.13
N HIS A 131 -12.31 -15.19 4.93
CA HIS A 131 -12.22 -16.59 4.56
C HIS A 131 -11.16 -17.33 5.40
N ARG A 132 -10.00 -16.71 5.62
CA ARG A 132 -8.96 -17.27 6.48
C ARG A 132 -9.43 -17.44 7.92
N PHE A 133 -10.13 -16.45 8.44
CA PHE A 133 -10.69 -16.47 9.80
C PHE A 133 -11.70 -17.63 9.95
N LEU A 134 -12.62 -17.77 9.01
CA LEU A 134 -13.60 -18.85 9.02
C LEU A 134 -12.94 -20.24 8.91
N SER A 135 -11.89 -20.38 8.11
CA SER A 135 -11.14 -21.62 7.99
C SER A 135 -10.47 -22.03 9.30
N VAL A 136 -9.94 -21.06 10.05
CA VAL A 136 -9.31 -21.34 11.35
C VAL A 136 -10.33 -21.81 12.39
N GLN A 137 -11.57 -21.32 12.30
CA GLN A 137 -12.63 -21.69 13.24
C GLN A 137 -13.28 -23.05 12.94
N GLN A 138 -13.08 -23.60 11.77
CA GLN A 138 -13.57 -24.91 11.38
C GLN A 138 -12.57 -26.01 11.74
#